data_a5d8fc186d9c0b42d857198a4fbccf7a
#
_entry.id   a5d8fc186d9c0b42d857198a4fbccf7a
#
_cell.length_a   1.000
_cell.length_b   1.000
_cell.length_c   1.000
_cell.angle_alpha   90.00
_cell.angle_beta   90.00
_cell.angle_gamma   90.00
#
_symmetry.space_group_name_H-M   'P 1'
#
loop_
_entity.id
_entity.type
_entity.pdbx_description
1 polymer ?
#
loop_
_entity_poly.entity_id
_entity_poly.type
_entity_poly.pdbx_seq_one_letter_code
_entity_poly.pdbx_strand_id
1 'polypeptide(L)'
;MTLDTQENSSASAAGTGRIVLRTLAGVALGALASFAAHAGNCADAPVSGKTYTIVNEASGLALDVLGWSRDDGADIIQYQSNGAANQQWKLTQVADGSWSLRPVHSEKALDVYGWQTGDNTPLKQWAYKSTANQLFALRGAGSGAVNIVSSYSGKFVTVGDGNALSKIYQDADRSSAKQRWYLNPVDGKCAGTASGSFGTFMGQTRLLIGAQMDDSSAAAAPFDVRYAYLASLPVPDDAYLKACPSTQMNWWACWDNTHAPATQLRNSIAANKAATWQNAARPRVPMFTYYVMKSAAGYQEGEAELAAMNDAATLKRYLTDWRFLLQTIGKERVILQIEPDLWGFVRGRNKDPHAVAAQVAAANPTDCAQQENSAAGLGRCMIAMARQYAPNAAVGLHASSWNHTESGNAEEIGKYMLALGAGSGDFVTTDPADRDAGWYKATYNKDTFWTDQSFAAYLAWSKKLAEVVGKSTLMWQVPLGNSQQNNTTNHWQDNKVDYLFNNLDKVADAHIAGLFFGAGDTPQTSPETDGGRLLGWTQGYDKKGGVGLR
;
A
#
# COMPACT_ATOMS: atom_id res chain seq x y z
N MET A 1 17.09 -33.24 -53.65
CA MET A 1 16.46 -32.95 -54.95
C MET A 1 15.65 -31.71 -54.70
N THR A 2 16.28 -30.59 -54.86
CA THR A 2 16.43 -29.71 -56.04
C THR A 2 15.11 -29.15 -56.50
N LEU A 3 14.96 -27.82 -56.21
CA LEU A 3 14.96 -26.74 -57.22
C LEU A 3 13.59 -26.62 -57.92
N ASP A 4 13.02 -25.52 -58.33
CA ASP A 4 13.46 -24.13 -58.51
C ASP A 4 12.25 -23.28 -58.93
N THR A 5 12.21 -22.08 -58.52
CA THR A 5 12.16 -20.78 -59.24
C THR A 5 11.07 -20.44 -60.27
N GLN A 6 10.75 -19.17 -60.16
CA GLN A 6 10.57 -18.08 -61.17
C GLN A 6 9.14 -17.72 -61.52
N GLU A 7 8.75 -16.51 -61.25
CA GLU A 7 8.89 -15.18 -61.90
C GLU A 7 8.05 -14.98 -63.16
N ASN A 8 7.38 -13.90 -63.20
CA ASN A 8 7.27 -12.78 -64.16
C ASN A 8 5.83 -12.37 -64.48
N SER A 9 5.47 -11.20 -64.18
CA SER A 9 5.63 -9.86 -64.80
C SER A 9 4.63 -9.51 -65.90
N SER A 10 4.20 -8.32 -65.85
CA SER A 10 3.92 -7.23 -66.83
C SER A 10 2.44 -6.90 -66.99
N ALA A 11 2.02 -5.73 -66.66
CA ALA A 11 2.20 -4.36 -67.17
C ALA A 11 1.06 -3.90 -68.13
N SER A 12 0.66 -2.64 -67.93
CA SER A 12 0.13 -1.66 -68.84
C SER A 12 -1.40 -1.67 -69.04
N ALA A 13 -2.17 -0.56 -69.14
CA ALA A 13 -1.93 0.87 -69.19
C ALA A 13 -3.28 1.63 -69.11
N ALA A 14 -3.18 2.83 -68.58
CA ALA A 14 -3.84 4.08 -68.91
C ALA A 14 -5.37 4.17 -69.18
N GLY A 15 -5.99 5.07 -68.41
CA GLY A 15 -7.30 5.66 -68.67
C GLY A 15 -7.55 6.87 -67.75
N THR A 16 -7.33 8.06 -68.33
CA THR A 16 -7.59 9.37 -67.75
C THR A 16 -9.06 9.65 -67.49
N GLY A 17 -9.39 10.10 -66.31
CA GLY A 17 -10.70 10.66 -65.97
C GLY A 17 -10.59 11.57 -64.74
N ARG A 18 -10.44 12.89 -64.95
CA ARG A 18 -10.56 13.93 -63.95
C ARG A 18 -12.00 14.00 -63.45
N ILE A 19 -12.21 13.75 -62.16
CA ILE A 19 -13.39 14.22 -61.44
C ILE A 19 -12.89 14.97 -60.21
N VAL A 20 -13.25 16.25 -60.15
CA VAL A 20 -13.07 17.16 -59.04
C VAL A 20 -14.04 16.74 -57.95
N LEU A 21 -13.56 16.25 -56.83
CA LEU A 21 -14.37 16.12 -55.63
C LEU A 21 -13.79 16.99 -54.52
N ARG A 22 -14.62 17.90 -54.04
CA ARG A 22 -14.37 18.80 -52.91
C ARG A 22 -14.11 17.98 -51.64
N THR A 23 -12.98 18.21 -51.07
CA THR A 23 -12.62 17.73 -49.71
C THR A 23 -13.47 18.44 -48.67
N LEU A 24 -14.38 17.70 -48.05
CA LEU A 24 -14.88 18.01 -46.71
C LEU A 24 -13.94 17.35 -45.69
N ALA A 25 -13.05 18.15 -45.12
CA ALA A 25 -12.24 17.73 -43.99
C ALA A 25 -13.13 17.64 -42.75
N GLY A 26 -13.61 16.44 -42.46
CA GLY A 26 -14.17 16.12 -41.18
C GLY A 26 -13.03 15.92 -40.19
N VAL A 27 -12.76 16.94 -39.37
CA VAL A 27 -11.88 16.82 -38.22
C VAL A 27 -12.61 16.00 -37.15
N ALA A 28 -12.32 14.70 -37.10
CA ALA A 28 -12.65 13.90 -35.95
C ALA A 28 -11.70 14.34 -34.80
N LEU A 29 -12.17 15.25 -33.96
CA LEU A 29 -11.54 15.46 -32.65
C LEU A 29 -11.73 14.18 -31.82
N GLY A 30 -10.73 13.31 -31.89
CA GLY A 30 -10.53 12.29 -30.90
C GLY A 30 -10.26 13.00 -29.56
N ALA A 31 -11.22 12.93 -28.64
CA ALA A 31 -11.01 13.30 -27.27
C ALA A 31 -9.95 12.35 -26.67
N LEU A 32 -8.69 12.76 -26.74
CA LEU A 32 -7.65 12.24 -25.87
C LEU A 32 -8.04 12.70 -24.47
N ALA A 33 -8.73 11.84 -23.72
CA ALA A 33 -8.82 11.96 -22.30
C ALA A 33 -7.39 11.81 -21.75
N SER A 34 -6.69 12.94 -21.63
CA SER A 34 -5.48 13.01 -20.83
C SER A 34 -5.92 12.73 -19.40
N PHE A 35 -5.76 11.49 -18.96
CA PHE A 35 -5.71 11.19 -17.54
C PHE A 35 -4.53 11.98 -16.99
N ALA A 36 -4.83 13.18 -16.45
CA ALA A 36 -3.89 13.90 -15.64
C ALA A 36 -3.52 12.95 -14.49
N ALA A 37 -2.26 12.55 -14.46
CA ALA A 37 -1.71 11.80 -13.35
C ALA A 37 -2.08 12.55 -12.07
N HIS A 38 -2.90 11.94 -11.21
CA HIS A 38 -3.22 12.47 -9.90
C HIS A 38 -1.93 12.37 -9.07
N ALA A 39 -1.12 13.42 -9.13
CA ALA A 39 0.05 13.53 -8.29
C ALA A 39 -0.44 13.65 -6.83
N GLY A 40 -0.18 12.61 -6.03
CA GLY A 40 -0.14 12.72 -4.59
C GLY A 40 -1.49 12.71 -3.87
N ASN A 41 -2.26 11.62 -3.95
CA ASN A 41 -3.28 11.35 -2.95
C ASN A 41 -2.63 11.14 -1.59
N CYS A 42 -2.65 12.15 -0.73
CA CYS A 42 -2.22 11.99 0.64
C CYS A 42 -3.30 11.20 1.39
N ALA A 43 -3.00 9.95 1.74
CA ALA A 43 -3.86 9.11 2.59
C ALA A 43 -3.89 9.58 4.05
N ASP A 44 -3.13 10.61 4.38
CA ASP A 44 -2.94 11.10 5.75
C ASP A 44 -4.03 12.08 6.16
N ALA A 45 -4.28 12.13 7.48
CA ALA A 45 -5.12 13.16 8.06
C ALA A 45 -4.60 14.55 7.65
N PRO A 46 -5.49 15.49 7.27
CA PRO A 46 -5.06 16.82 6.88
C PRO A 46 -4.34 17.54 8.04
N VAL A 47 -3.32 18.34 7.70
CA VAL A 47 -2.58 19.15 8.68
C VAL A 47 -3.19 20.53 8.77
N SER A 48 -3.45 20.96 10.00
CA SER A 48 -3.96 22.31 10.27
C SER A 48 -2.97 23.38 9.81
N GLY A 49 -3.48 24.35 9.07
CA GLY A 49 -2.71 25.44 8.49
C GLY A 49 -2.11 25.16 7.11
N LYS A 50 -2.16 23.92 6.62
CA LYS A 50 -1.63 23.54 5.31
C LYS A 50 -2.63 23.82 4.18
N THR A 51 -2.11 24.00 2.96
CA THR A 51 -2.89 24.30 1.76
C THR A 51 -2.97 23.09 0.83
N TYR A 52 -4.17 22.81 0.32
CA TYR A 52 -4.49 21.65 -0.51
C TYR A 52 -5.25 22.06 -1.77
N THR A 53 -5.05 21.34 -2.86
CA THR A 53 -6.04 21.22 -3.94
C THR A 53 -6.97 20.06 -3.59
N ILE A 54 -8.28 20.28 -3.62
CA ILE A 54 -9.31 19.32 -3.22
C ILE A 54 -9.96 18.77 -4.48
N VAL A 55 -9.77 17.48 -4.78
CA VAL A 55 -10.16 16.86 -6.05
C VAL A 55 -11.24 15.82 -5.80
N ASN A 56 -12.33 15.87 -6.57
CA ASN A 56 -13.41 14.89 -6.45
C ASN A 56 -13.05 13.55 -7.08
N GLU A 57 -13.38 12.45 -6.41
CA GLU A 57 -13.05 11.10 -6.88
C GLU A 57 -13.81 10.72 -8.17
N ALA A 58 -15.09 11.10 -8.30
CA ALA A 58 -15.89 10.70 -9.45
C ALA A 58 -15.53 11.46 -10.74
N SER A 59 -15.16 12.74 -10.61
CA SER A 59 -14.92 13.61 -11.77
C SER A 59 -13.46 13.86 -12.06
N GLY A 60 -12.57 13.70 -11.07
CA GLY A 60 -11.17 14.11 -11.17
C GLY A 60 -10.97 15.64 -11.20
N LEU A 61 -12.01 16.45 -10.97
CA LEU A 61 -11.98 17.90 -11.03
C LEU A 61 -11.76 18.51 -9.64
N ALA A 62 -11.12 19.69 -9.60
CA ALA A 62 -10.78 20.39 -8.37
C ALA A 62 -11.95 21.27 -7.88
N LEU A 63 -12.09 21.38 -6.57
CA LEU A 63 -12.95 22.36 -5.90
C LEU A 63 -12.46 23.77 -6.19
N ASP A 64 -13.33 24.64 -6.73
CA ASP A 64 -12.97 25.91 -7.33
C ASP A 64 -13.95 27.00 -6.92
N VAL A 65 -13.46 28.22 -6.72
CA VAL A 65 -14.31 29.40 -6.58
C VAL A 65 -14.53 30.04 -7.94
N LEU A 66 -15.77 30.03 -8.42
CA LEU A 66 -16.14 30.49 -9.76
C LEU A 66 -15.62 31.91 -10.06
N GLY A 67 -14.91 32.03 -11.19
CA GLY A 67 -14.49 33.31 -11.75
C GLY A 67 -13.51 34.11 -10.88
N TRP A 68 -12.76 33.44 -9.97
CA TRP A 68 -11.86 34.13 -9.05
C TRP A 68 -12.54 35.17 -8.18
N SER A 69 -13.85 35.10 -8.00
CA SER A 69 -14.60 36.06 -7.22
C SER A 69 -14.06 36.15 -5.78
N ARG A 70 -14.01 37.38 -5.27
CA ARG A 70 -13.69 37.65 -3.86
C ARG A 70 -14.93 38.08 -3.07
N ASP A 71 -16.10 38.02 -3.69
CA ASP A 71 -17.35 38.48 -3.08
C ASP A 71 -17.99 37.41 -2.21
N ASP A 72 -18.75 37.82 -1.21
CA ASP A 72 -19.62 36.92 -0.46
C ASP A 72 -20.72 36.42 -1.39
N GLY A 73 -21.03 35.12 -1.30
CA GLY A 73 -22.06 34.47 -2.11
C GLY A 73 -21.56 33.94 -3.45
N ALA A 74 -20.27 34.03 -3.77
CA ALA A 74 -19.73 33.39 -4.99
C ALA A 74 -19.93 31.88 -4.96
N ASP A 75 -20.29 31.30 -6.10
CA ASP A 75 -20.53 29.88 -6.24
C ASP A 75 -19.24 29.07 -6.11
N ILE A 76 -19.34 27.95 -5.42
CA ILE A 76 -18.31 26.90 -5.46
C ILE A 76 -18.69 25.91 -6.52
N ILE A 77 -17.73 25.59 -7.37
CA ILE A 77 -17.87 24.70 -8.51
C ILE A 77 -16.75 23.65 -8.49
N GLN A 78 -16.82 22.69 -9.40
CA GLN A 78 -15.66 21.91 -9.79
C GLN A 78 -15.10 22.39 -11.14
N TYR A 79 -13.77 22.39 -11.27
CA TYR A 79 -13.10 22.79 -12.50
C TYR A 79 -11.81 22.02 -12.72
N GLN A 80 -11.31 22.01 -13.95
CA GLN A 80 -10.05 21.36 -14.26
C GLN A 80 -8.91 21.92 -13.40
N SER A 81 -8.14 21.06 -12.75
CA SER A 81 -7.05 21.48 -11.88
C SER A 81 -5.98 22.22 -12.70
N ASN A 82 -5.71 23.47 -12.33
CA ASN A 82 -4.74 24.35 -12.98
C ASN A 82 -3.73 24.95 -12.01
N GLY A 83 -3.78 24.57 -10.74
CA GLY A 83 -2.88 25.05 -9.68
C GLY A 83 -3.12 26.49 -9.23
N ALA A 84 -4.21 27.12 -9.66
CA ALA A 84 -4.51 28.51 -9.34
C ALA A 84 -5.03 28.70 -7.90
N ALA A 85 -4.85 29.88 -7.32
CA ALA A 85 -5.14 30.15 -5.90
C ALA A 85 -6.63 30.05 -5.53
N ASN A 86 -7.56 30.13 -6.51
CA ASN A 86 -8.99 29.87 -6.32
C ASN A 86 -9.35 28.38 -6.23
N GLN A 87 -8.39 27.49 -6.53
CA GLN A 87 -8.46 26.03 -6.35
C GLN A 87 -7.59 25.55 -5.19
N GLN A 88 -6.87 26.43 -4.53
CA GLN A 88 -6.03 26.13 -3.38
C GLN A 88 -6.77 26.49 -2.09
N TRP A 89 -6.90 25.54 -1.18
CA TRP A 89 -7.70 25.66 0.03
C TRP A 89 -6.82 25.47 1.26
N LYS A 90 -6.72 26.49 2.10
CA LYS A 90 -6.09 26.38 3.41
C LYS A 90 -7.07 25.71 4.37
N LEU A 91 -6.68 24.57 4.92
CA LEU A 91 -7.43 23.81 5.91
C LEU A 91 -6.92 24.18 7.30
N THR A 92 -7.81 24.62 8.18
CA THR A 92 -7.44 24.95 9.56
C THR A 92 -8.40 24.24 10.52
N GLN A 93 -7.84 23.43 11.42
CA GLN A 93 -8.60 22.76 12.46
C GLN A 93 -8.90 23.75 13.60
N VAL A 94 -10.14 23.75 14.07
CA VAL A 94 -10.57 24.55 15.22
C VAL A 94 -10.64 23.68 16.49
N ALA A 95 -10.89 24.32 17.63
CA ALA A 95 -10.73 23.69 18.95
C ALA A 95 -11.63 22.45 19.19
N ASP A 96 -12.78 22.34 18.51
CA ASP A 96 -13.69 21.18 18.61
C ASP A 96 -13.33 20.02 17.68
N GLY A 97 -12.22 20.15 16.93
CA GLY A 97 -11.78 19.16 15.95
C GLY A 97 -12.36 19.32 14.55
N SER A 98 -13.30 20.24 14.34
CA SER A 98 -13.83 20.60 13.03
C SER A 98 -12.81 21.39 12.20
N TRP A 99 -13.07 21.54 10.91
CA TRP A 99 -12.18 22.19 9.95
C TRP A 99 -12.86 23.34 9.23
N SER A 100 -12.16 24.46 9.09
CA SER A 100 -12.50 25.48 8.11
C SER A 100 -11.72 25.27 6.83
N LEU A 101 -12.36 25.41 5.67
CA LEU A 101 -11.77 25.31 4.33
C LEU A 101 -11.82 26.70 3.70
N ARG A 102 -10.64 27.33 3.50
CA ARG A 102 -10.53 28.71 3.06
C ARG A 102 -9.73 28.82 1.76
N PRO A 103 -10.32 29.31 0.65
CA PRO A 103 -9.57 29.47 -0.60
C PRO A 103 -8.50 30.55 -0.45
N VAL A 104 -7.29 30.24 -0.93
CA VAL A 104 -6.10 31.10 -0.75
C VAL A 104 -6.27 32.49 -1.35
N HIS A 105 -6.95 32.61 -2.50
CA HIS A 105 -7.10 33.87 -3.20
C HIS A 105 -7.99 34.89 -2.45
N SER A 106 -9.03 34.43 -1.75
CA SER A 106 -10.02 35.32 -1.09
C SER A 106 -9.94 35.31 0.41
N GLU A 107 -9.34 34.27 1.01
CA GLU A 107 -9.31 33.97 2.45
C GLU A 107 -10.70 33.90 3.12
N LYS A 108 -11.77 33.83 2.33
CA LYS A 108 -13.12 33.56 2.83
C LYS A 108 -13.25 32.10 3.29
N ALA A 109 -14.44 31.61 3.57
CA ALA A 109 -14.69 30.22 3.97
C ALA A 109 -15.66 29.56 3.01
N LEU A 110 -15.50 28.23 2.84
CA LEU A 110 -16.56 27.37 2.33
C LEU A 110 -17.74 27.47 3.31
N ASP A 111 -18.95 27.71 2.79
CA ASP A 111 -20.13 28.05 3.57
C ASP A 111 -21.36 27.31 3.05
N VAL A 112 -22.13 26.71 3.96
CA VAL A 112 -23.45 26.21 3.64
C VAL A 112 -24.41 27.38 3.53
N TYR A 113 -24.82 27.69 2.30
CA TYR A 113 -25.55 28.91 1.99
C TYR A 113 -26.88 29.04 2.77
N GLY A 114 -27.07 30.19 3.37
CA GLY A 114 -28.33 30.57 4.02
C GLY A 114 -28.69 29.72 5.24
N TRP A 115 -27.72 29.01 5.85
CA TRP A 115 -27.97 28.15 7.00
C TRP A 115 -29.03 27.05 6.73
N GLN A 116 -29.12 26.61 5.48
CA GLN A 116 -30.08 25.57 5.12
C GLN A 116 -29.52 24.18 5.47
N THR A 117 -30.44 23.27 5.87
CA THR A 117 -30.08 21.87 6.21
C THR A 117 -30.56 20.86 5.18
N GLY A 118 -31.24 21.31 4.12
CA GLY A 118 -31.81 20.48 3.06
C GLY A 118 -30.75 19.86 2.12
N ASP A 119 -31.15 18.81 1.43
CA ASP A 119 -30.40 18.29 0.29
C ASP A 119 -30.37 19.32 -0.85
N ASN A 120 -29.35 19.25 -1.71
CA ASN A 120 -29.12 20.19 -2.81
C ASN A 120 -28.93 21.66 -2.38
N THR A 121 -28.65 21.92 -1.09
CA THR A 121 -28.28 23.27 -0.66
C THR A 121 -26.91 23.62 -1.24
N PRO A 122 -26.79 24.73 -2.01
CA PRO A 122 -25.51 25.10 -2.63
C PRO A 122 -24.48 25.50 -1.58
N LEU A 123 -23.23 25.17 -1.85
CA LEU A 123 -22.10 25.70 -1.11
C LEU A 123 -21.57 26.95 -1.83
N LYS A 124 -21.23 27.97 -1.04
CA LYS A 124 -20.70 29.23 -1.52
C LYS A 124 -19.46 29.63 -0.73
N GLN A 125 -18.73 30.65 -1.17
CA GLN A 125 -17.79 31.28 -0.26
C GLN A 125 -18.47 32.45 0.49
N TRP A 126 -18.06 32.65 1.74
CA TRP A 126 -18.53 33.75 2.58
C TRP A 126 -17.42 34.21 3.53
N ALA A 127 -17.53 35.48 4.01
CA ALA A 127 -16.59 36.00 5.02
C ALA A 127 -16.50 35.02 6.20
N TYR A 128 -15.28 34.63 6.58
CA TYR A 128 -15.06 33.66 7.66
C TYR A 128 -15.46 34.23 9.02
N LYS A 129 -16.35 33.55 9.70
CA LYS A 129 -16.88 33.91 11.03
C LYS A 129 -16.77 32.81 12.06
N SER A 130 -16.14 31.65 11.68
CA SER A 130 -16.05 30.46 12.53
C SER A 130 -17.40 29.92 13.01
N THR A 131 -18.44 30.10 12.22
CA THR A 131 -19.79 29.62 12.52
C THR A 131 -19.99 28.20 12.03
N ALA A 132 -20.91 27.42 12.63
CA ALA A 132 -21.09 26.00 12.36
C ALA A 132 -21.34 25.67 10.87
N ASN A 133 -21.99 26.55 10.10
CA ASN A 133 -22.22 26.39 8.66
C ASN A 133 -20.95 26.59 7.80
N GLN A 134 -19.83 27.04 8.42
CA GLN A 134 -18.49 27.17 7.79
C GLN A 134 -17.49 26.15 8.32
N LEU A 135 -17.95 25.22 9.16
CA LEU A 135 -17.12 24.19 9.75
C LEU A 135 -17.54 22.80 9.25
N PHE A 136 -16.54 21.96 9.02
CA PHE A 136 -16.73 20.66 8.41
C PHE A 136 -15.92 19.60 9.16
N ALA A 137 -16.50 18.40 9.31
CA ALA A 137 -15.75 17.21 9.69
C ALA A 137 -15.12 16.60 8.44
N LEU A 138 -13.85 16.20 8.53
CA LEU A 138 -13.17 15.42 7.53
C LEU A 138 -13.13 13.96 8.01
N ARG A 139 -13.85 13.07 7.31
CA ARG A 139 -13.96 11.66 7.66
C ARG A 139 -13.28 10.81 6.61
N GLY A 140 -12.46 9.85 7.02
CA GLY A 140 -11.86 8.90 6.08
C GLY A 140 -12.94 8.15 5.29
N ALA A 141 -12.79 8.10 3.97
CA ALA A 141 -13.74 7.47 3.04
C ALA A 141 -13.13 6.30 2.26
N GLY A 142 -11.98 5.80 2.72
CA GLY A 142 -11.21 4.76 2.03
C GLY A 142 -10.35 5.29 0.88
N SER A 143 -9.38 4.50 0.44
CA SER A 143 -8.51 4.81 -0.72
C SER A 143 -7.82 6.18 -0.66
N GLY A 144 -7.52 6.70 0.54
CA GLY A 144 -6.93 8.03 0.71
C GLY A 144 -7.89 9.20 0.47
N ALA A 145 -9.17 8.93 0.22
CA ALA A 145 -10.20 9.93 0.10
C ALA A 145 -10.81 10.28 1.47
N VAL A 146 -11.39 11.47 1.54
CA VAL A 146 -12.19 11.93 2.68
C VAL A 146 -13.59 12.31 2.24
N ASN A 147 -14.56 12.16 3.13
CA ASN A 147 -15.82 12.86 3.05
C ASN A 147 -15.68 14.21 3.78
N ILE A 148 -16.14 15.27 3.16
CA ILE A 148 -16.25 16.60 3.76
C ILE A 148 -17.70 16.75 4.23
N VAL A 149 -17.93 16.77 5.54
CA VAL A 149 -19.27 16.72 6.13
C VAL A 149 -19.54 18.00 6.92
N SER A 150 -20.60 18.72 6.58
CA SER A 150 -20.99 19.94 7.31
C SER A 150 -21.21 19.64 8.80
N SER A 151 -20.54 20.35 9.68
CA SER A 151 -20.75 20.25 11.13
C SER A 151 -22.12 20.79 11.54
N TYR A 152 -22.73 21.65 10.72
CA TYR A 152 -24.05 22.23 10.96
C TYR A 152 -25.20 21.29 10.58
N SER A 153 -25.17 20.74 9.36
CA SER A 153 -26.29 19.93 8.82
C SER A 153 -26.07 18.43 8.88
N GLY A 154 -24.82 17.99 9.11
CA GLY A 154 -24.45 16.57 9.00
C GLY A 154 -24.40 16.04 7.57
N LYS A 155 -24.59 16.90 6.56
CA LYS A 155 -24.62 16.50 5.14
C LYS A 155 -23.25 16.58 4.48
N PHE A 156 -23.12 15.86 3.37
CA PHE A 156 -21.87 15.60 2.66
C PHE A 156 -21.70 16.60 1.49
N VAL A 157 -20.53 17.18 1.37
CA VAL A 157 -20.15 18.00 0.20
C VAL A 157 -20.14 17.12 -1.04
N THR A 158 -20.95 17.48 -2.02
CA THR A 158 -21.32 16.64 -3.16
C THR A 158 -21.17 17.40 -4.47
N VAL A 159 -20.68 16.75 -5.54
CA VAL A 159 -20.73 17.30 -6.91
C VAL A 159 -22.03 16.94 -7.60
N GLY A 160 -22.56 17.87 -8.40
CA GLY A 160 -23.80 17.66 -9.16
C GLY A 160 -23.68 16.59 -10.24
N ASP A 161 -22.84 16.87 -11.20
CA ASP A 161 -22.51 15.97 -12.29
C ASP A 161 -21.00 15.84 -12.49
N GLY A 162 -20.55 15.16 -13.52
CA GLY A 162 -19.11 14.97 -13.81
C GLY A 162 -18.47 16.11 -14.60
N ASN A 163 -19.19 17.19 -14.90
CA ASN A 163 -18.73 18.23 -15.83
C ASN A 163 -18.03 19.38 -15.10
N ALA A 164 -17.10 20.04 -15.79
CA ALA A 164 -16.56 21.32 -15.35
C ALA A 164 -17.68 22.36 -15.20
N LEU A 165 -17.53 23.31 -14.24
CA LEU A 165 -18.51 24.31 -13.85
C LEU A 165 -19.75 23.76 -13.10
N SER A 166 -19.85 22.47 -12.87
CA SER A 166 -20.90 21.91 -12.02
C SER A 166 -20.78 22.45 -10.60
N LYS A 167 -21.92 22.88 -10.05
CA LYS A 167 -21.99 23.45 -8.69
C LYS A 167 -21.80 22.38 -7.63
N ILE A 168 -21.23 22.82 -6.53
CA ILE A 168 -21.06 22.02 -5.32
C ILE A 168 -22.21 22.33 -4.37
N TYR A 169 -22.78 21.30 -3.79
CA TYR A 169 -23.86 21.38 -2.83
C TYR A 169 -23.66 20.36 -1.69
N GLN A 170 -24.47 20.47 -0.65
CA GLN A 170 -24.55 19.40 0.36
C GLN A 170 -25.70 18.45 0.04
N ASP A 171 -25.54 17.16 0.35
CA ASP A 171 -26.55 16.12 0.19
C ASP A 171 -26.44 15.08 1.34
N ALA A 172 -27.50 14.29 1.54
CA ALA A 172 -27.43 13.15 2.42
C ALA A 172 -26.30 12.21 2.02
N ASP A 173 -25.83 11.38 2.93
CA ASP A 173 -24.87 10.32 2.61
C ASP A 173 -25.44 9.38 1.54
N ARG A 174 -24.77 9.27 0.42
CA ARG A 174 -25.10 8.36 -0.70
C ARG A 174 -24.03 7.29 -0.88
N SER A 175 -23.01 7.27 -0.03
CA SER A 175 -21.83 6.39 -0.17
C SER A 175 -21.22 6.41 -1.58
N SER A 176 -21.29 7.57 -2.25
CA SER A 176 -20.97 7.77 -3.66
C SER A 176 -19.58 8.38 -3.85
N ALA A 177 -18.90 8.03 -4.94
CA ALA A 177 -17.67 8.71 -5.37
C ALA A 177 -17.84 10.23 -5.54
N LYS A 178 -19.06 10.71 -5.82
CA LYS A 178 -19.39 12.14 -5.87
C LYS A 178 -19.22 12.89 -4.54
N GLN A 179 -19.14 12.16 -3.43
CA GLN A 179 -18.99 12.67 -2.07
C GLN A 179 -17.60 12.40 -1.49
N ARG A 180 -16.71 11.77 -2.27
CA ARG A 180 -15.34 11.48 -1.85
C ARG A 180 -14.36 12.43 -2.52
N TRP A 181 -13.40 12.93 -1.73
CA TRP A 181 -12.49 13.99 -2.10
C TRP A 181 -11.06 13.64 -1.74
N TYR A 182 -10.14 13.91 -2.62
CA TYR A 182 -8.71 13.79 -2.38
C TYR A 182 -8.13 15.14 -1.98
N LEU A 183 -7.35 15.17 -0.91
CA LEU A 183 -6.66 16.37 -0.42
C LEU A 183 -5.21 16.34 -0.89
N ASN A 184 -4.88 17.03 -1.97
CA ASN A 184 -3.55 17.08 -2.56
C ASN A 184 -2.82 18.33 -2.07
N PRO A 185 -1.74 18.20 -1.24
CA PRO A 185 -0.99 19.36 -0.76
C PRO A 185 -0.38 20.15 -1.92
N VAL A 186 -0.49 21.46 -1.88
CA VAL A 186 0.03 22.35 -2.93
C VAL A 186 1.57 22.32 -3.00
N ASP A 187 2.23 22.08 -1.87
CA ASP A 187 3.70 21.94 -1.80
C ASP A 187 4.20 20.57 -2.24
N GLY A 188 3.30 19.68 -2.70
CA GLY A 188 3.62 18.31 -3.09
C GLY A 188 4.07 17.41 -1.94
N LYS A 189 4.08 17.96 -0.71
CA LYS A 189 4.49 17.22 0.49
C LYS A 189 3.24 16.80 1.25
N CYS A 190 2.94 15.52 1.26
CA CYS A 190 1.96 14.99 2.18
C CYS A 190 2.33 15.35 3.62
N ALA A 191 1.34 15.61 4.45
CA ALA A 191 1.55 15.82 5.86
C ALA A 191 1.89 14.49 6.50
N GLY A 192 3.08 14.41 6.99
CA GLY A 192 3.67 13.15 7.36
C GLY A 192 4.38 12.55 6.15
N THR A 193 5.67 12.43 6.25
CA THR A 193 6.44 11.53 5.40
C THR A 193 5.73 10.18 5.36
N ALA A 194 5.96 9.35 4.36
CA ALA A 194 5.43 8.00 4.23
C ALA A 194 5.45 7.17 5.55
N SER A 195 6.22 7.59 6.54
CA SER A 195 6.31 6.98 7.87
C SER A 195 5.19 7.38 8.86
N GLY A 196 4.45 8.49 8.63
CA GLY A 196 3.51 9.03 9.63
C GLY A 196 2.30 8.14 9.90
N SER A 197 1.67 7.58 8.87
CA SER A 197 0.48 6.75 9.04
C SER A 197 0.80 5.41 9.71
N PHE A 198 1.91 4.76 9.33
CA PHE A 198 2.33 3.51 9.91
C PHE A 198 2.83 3.69 11.36
N GLY A 199 3.58 4.76 11.64
CA GLY A 199 4.00 5.13 13.00
C GLY A 199 2.80 5.39 13.92
N THR A 200 1.78 6.10 13.42
CA THR A 200 0.53 6.33 14.16
C THR A 200 -0.21 5.03 14.42
N PHE A 201 -0.32 4.14 13.44
CA PHE A 201 -0.87 2.81 13.61
C PHE A 201 -0.10 2.04 14.69
N MET A 202 1.22 2.05 14.64
CA MET A 202 2.07 1.36 15.60
C MET A 202 2.07 2.02 17.00
N GLY A 203 1.59 3.27 17.11
CA GLY A 203 1.74 4.06 18.34
C GLY A 203 3.21 4.30 18.68
N GLN A 204 4.08 4.30 17.68
CA GLN A 204 5.51 4.46 17.77
C GLN A 204 5.95 5.62 16.88
N THR A 205 6.87 6.42 17.40
CA THR A 205 7.47 7.53 16.66
C THR A 205 8.89 7.24 16.20
N ARG A 206 9.35 5.99 16.42
CA ARG A 206 10.70 5.54 16.10
C ARG A 206 10.69 4.35 15.15
N LEU A 207 11.81 4.16 14.46
CA LEU A 207 12.05 3.01 13.58
C LEU A 207 11.91 1.71 14.37
N LEU A 208 11.15 0.77 13.84
CA LEU A 208 10.84 -0.49 14.50
C LEU A 208 11.92 -1.53 14.24
N ILE A 209 12.26 -2.29 15.28
CA ILE A 209 13.15 -3.44 15.17
C ILE A 209 12.37 -4.71 15.48
N GLY A 210 12.45 -5.68 14.56
CA GLY A 210 11.79 -6.97 14.72
C GLY A 210 12.57 -8.11 14.10
N ALA A 211 12.14 -9.33 14.35
CA ALA A 211 12.71 -10.51 13.71
C ALA A 211 11.73 -11.70 13.70
N GLN A 212 12.03 -12.69 12.84
CA GLN A 212 11.60 -14.06 13.04
C GLN A 212 12.52 -14.71 14.06
N MET A 213 11.97 -15.21 15.15
CA MET A 213 12.77 -15.72 16.27
C MET A 213 11.95 -16.65 17.15
N ASP A 214 12.62 -17.47 17.95
CA ASP A 214 11.99 -18.28 18.98
C ASP A 214 11.56 -17.43 20.21
N ASP A 215 10.94 -18.07 21.20
CA ASP A 215 10.47 -17.37 22.41
C ASP A 215 11.63 -16.86 23.28
N SER A 216 12.76 -17.60 23.32
CA SER A 216 13.93 -17.23 24.12
C SER A 216 14.62 -16.01 23.54
N SER A 217 14.86 -15.95 22.25
CA SER A 217 15.41 -14.80 21.53
C SER A 217 14.50 -13.59 21.63
N ALA A 218 13.18 -13.80 21.50
CA ALA A 218 12.20 -12.73 21.63
C ALA A 218 12.19 -12.12 23.04
N ALA A 219 12.45 -12.89 24.10
CA ALA A 219 12.54 -12.41 25.46
C ALA A 219 13.88 -11.75 25.79
N ALA A 220 14.93 -11.99 24.99
CA ALA A 220 16.30 -11.56 25.27
C ALA A 220 16.61 -10.11 24.85
N ALA A 221 15.72 -9.44 24.09
CA ALA A 221 15.90 -8.05 23.68
C ALA A 221 14.55 -7.33 23.49
N PRO A 222 14.51 -5.99 23.57
CA PRO A 222 13.28 -5.19 23.49
C PRO A 222 12.81 -4.98 22.05
N PHE A 223 12.51 -6.06 21.35
CA PHE A 223 11.95 -6.01 20.01
C PHE A 223 10.56 -5.36 19.98
N ASP A 224 10.25 -4.65 18.91
CA ASP A 224 8.94 -4.04 18.65
C ASP A 224 7.99 -4.98 17.90
N VAL A 225 8.55 -5.83 17.04
CA VAL A 225 7.81 -6.75 16.16
C VAL A 225 8.42 -8.15 16.23
N ARG A 226 7.55 -9.16 16.24
CA ARG A 226 7.93 -10.55 15.99
C ARG A 226 7.13 -11.04 14.79
N TYR A 227 7.79 -11.57 13.76
CA TYR A 227 7.08 -12.05 12.59
C TYR A 227 7.15 -13.58 12.42
N ALA A 228 6.14 -14.12 11.73
CA ALA A 228 6.05 -15.51 11.37
C ALA A 228 5.38 -15.65 10.00
N TYR A 229 5.73 -16.72 9.30
CA TYR A 229 5.07 -17.09 8.06
C TYR A 229 3.76 -17.83 8.34
N LEU A 230 2.76 -17.57 7.51
CA LEU A 230 1.56 -18.38 7.38
C LEU A 230 1.59 -19.01 5.99
N ALA A 231 1.79 -20.31 5.93
CA ALA A 231 1.97 -21.04 4.67
C ALA A 231 0.98 -22.20 4.56
N SER A 232 0.86 -22.75 3.36
CA SER A 232 -0.01 -23.85 2.98
C SER A 232 -1.50 -23.51 2.90
N LEU A 233 -2.16 -24.09 1.93
CA LEU A 233 -3.60 -23.95 1.73
C LEU A 233 -4.37 -24.92 2.63
N PRO A 234 -5.55 -24.52 3.12
CA PRO A 234 -6.49 -25.45 3.72
C PRO A 234 -6.94 -26.46 2.67
N VAL A 235 -7.30 -27.64 3.10
CA VAL A 235 -8.00 -28.60 2.25
C VAL A 235 -9.36 -28.04 1.80
N PRO A 236 -9.91 -28.52 0.68
CA PRO A 236 -11.09 -27.92 0.04
C PRO A 236 -12.39 -27.92 0.85
N ASP A 237 -12.43 -28.56 2.02
CA ASP A 237 -13.67 -28.78 2.79
C ASP A 237 -13.83 -27.77 3.93
N ASP A 238 -14.96 -27.08 3.99
CA ASP A 238 -15.35 -26.15 5.07
C ASP A 238 -15.32 -26.79 6.48
N ALA A 239 -15.31 -28.12 6.58
CA ALA A 239 -15.18 -28.83 7.84
C ALA A 239 -13.87 -28.49 8.57
N TYR A 240 -12.77 -28.26 7.83
CA TYR A 240 -11.45 -27.93 8.41
C TYR A 240 -11.40 -26.52 9.02
N LEU A 241 -12.25 -25.61 8.56
CA LEU A 241 -12.39 -24.30 9.18
C LEU A 241 -13.01 -24.39 10.59
N LYS A 242 -13.65 -25.49 10.91
CA LYS A 242 -14.33 -25.73 12.21
C LYS A 242 -13.49 -26.58 13.16
N ALA A 243 -12.75 -27.55 12.64
CA ALA A 243 -11.94 -28.45 13.43
C ALA A 243 -10.74 -28.96 12.62
N CYS A 244 -9.56 -29.01 13.24
CA CYS A 244 -8.40 -29.63 12.63
C CYS A 244 -8.61 -31.15 12.54
N PRO A 245 -8.15 -31.81 11.46
CA PRO A 245 -8.21 -33.26 11.35
C PRO A 245 -7.28 -33.94 12.35
N SER A 246 -7.51 -35.21 12.61
CA SER A 246 -6.67 -36.03 13.51
C SER A 246 -5.25 -36.29 12.95
N THR A 247 -5.05 -36.07 11.65
CA THR A 247 -3.74 -36.16 10.99
C THR A 247 -3.13 -34.78 10.84
N GLN A 248 -1.82 -34.67 11.09
CA GLN A 248 -1.11 -33.41 10.93
C GLN A 248 -1.25 -32.90 9.50
N MET A 249 -1.63 -31.64 9.37
CA MET A 249 -1.71 -30.94 8.10
C MET A 249 -0.68 -29.83 8.05
N ASN A 250 -0.15 -29.55 6.88
CA ASN A 250 0.77 -28.43 6.70
C ASN A 250 0.09 -27.06 6.68
N TRP A 251 -1.25 -27.01 6.78
CA TRP A 251 -2.00 -25.74 6.82
C TRP A 251 -1.69 -24.95 8.10
N TRP A 252 -1.38 -23.68 7.96
CA TRP A 252 -0.96 -22.79 9.05
C TRP A 252 -1.92 -22.79 10.25
N ALA A 253 -3.21 -22.94 10.02
CA ALA A 253 -4.21 -22.93 11.09
C ALA A 253 -4.29 -24.25 11.87
N CYS A 254 -3.74 -25.33 11.33
CA CYS A 254 -3.76 -26.68 11.91
C CYS A 254 -2.37 -27.31 12.07
N TRP A 255 -1.31 -26.50 12.20
CA TRP A 255 0.03 -27.02 12.56
C TRP A 255 0.02 -27.78 13.89
N ASP A 256 -0.86 -27.38 14.79
CA ASP A 256 -1.22 -28.14 15.99
C ASP A 256 -2.63 -28.70 15.82
N ASN A 257 -2.74 -29.95 15.41
CA ASN A 257 -4.00 -30.65 15.15
C ASN A 257 -4.73 -31.12 16.42
N THR A 258 -4.16 -30.87 17.61
CA THR A 258 -4.77 -31.18 18.90
C THR A 258 -5.74 -30.10 19.37
N HIS A 259 -5.75 -28.96 18.70
CA HIS A 259 -6.52 -27.78 19.05
C HIS A 259 -7.43 -27.32 17.90
N ALA A 260 -8.32 -26.38 18.20
CA ALA A 260 -9.14 -25.74 17.19
C ALA A 260 -8.28 -24.96 16.16
N PRO A 261 -8.73 -24.83 14.91
CA PRO A 261 -8.00 -24.10 13.87
C PRO A 261 -7.56 -22.71 14.32
N ALA A 262 -6.37 -22.29 13.93
CA ALA A 262 -5.73 -21.01 14.26
C ALA A 262 -5.44 -20.77 15.76
N THR A 263 -5.41 -21.81 16.60
CA THR A 263 -5.04 -21.67 18.02
C THR A 263 -3.63 -21.12 18.19
N GLN A 264 -2.66 -21.58 17.39
CA GLN A 264 -1.28 -21.04 17.45
C GLN A 264 -1.21 -19.56 17.05
N LEU A 265 -1.99 -19.12 16.08
CA LEU A 265 -2.08 -17.70 15.70
C LEU A 265 -2.59 -16.87 16.89
N ARG A 266 -3.70 -17.29 17.52
CA ARG A 266 -4.26 -16.60 18.70
C ARG A 266 -3.28 -16.56 19.87
N ASN A 267 -2.60 -17.67 20.13
CA ASN A 267 -1.57 -17.76 21.18
C ASN A 267 -0.40 -16.82 20.90
N SER A 268 0.06 -16.76 19.65
CA SER A 268 1.13 -15.83 19.22
C SER A 268 0.71 -14.38 19.43
N ILE A 269 -0.51 -13.99 19.04
CA ILE A 269 -1.03 -12.64 19.27
C ILE A 269 -1.06 -12.33 20.77
N ALA A 270 -1.60 -13.23 21.58
CA ALA A 270 -1.69 -13.05 23.05
C ALA A 270 -0.32 -12.94 23.71
N ALA A 271 0.65 -13.80 23.34
CA ALA A 271 2.00 -13.78 23.88
C ALA A 271 2.75 -12.49 23.54
N ASN A 272 2.63 -12.00 22.30
CA ASN A 272 3.24 -10.73 21.91
C ASN A 272 2.62 -9.54 22.65
N LYS A 273 1.30 -9.54 22.84
CA LYS A 273 0.58 -8.50 23.59
C LYS A 273 0.95 -8.48 25.08
N ALA A 274 1.22 -9.64 25.68
CA ALA A 274 1.63 -9.80 27.07
C ALA A 274 3.14 -9.71 27.29
N ALA A 275 3.93 -9.42 26.25
CA ALA A 275 5.38 -9.42 26.34
C ALA A 275 5.92 -8.38 27.33
N THR A 276 7.03 -8.74 27.97
CA THR A 276 7.74 -7.89 28.94
C THR A 276 9.22 -7.77 28.58
N TRP A 277 9.86 -6.71 29.07
CA TRP A 277 11.29 -6.50 29.02
C TRP A 277 11.75 -5.91 30.33
N GLN A 278 12.78 -6.50 30.95
CA GLN A 278 13.31 -6.06 32.27
C GLN A 278 12.20 -5.85 33.32
N ASN A 279 11.27 -6.81 33.42
CA ASN A 279 10.11 -6.81 34.32
C ASN A 279 9.08 -5.68 34.07
N ALA A 280 9.18 -4.91 33.00
CA ALA A 280 8.19 -3.93 32.57
C ALA A 280 7.40 -4.42 31.38
N ALA A 281 6.14 -4.01 31.25
CA ALA A 281 5.32 -4.31 30.07
C ALA A 281 5.99 -3.74 28.81
N ARG A 282 6.26 -4.58 27.85
CA ARG A 282 6.83 -4.24 26.56
C ARG A 282 6.10 -5.03 25.44
N PRO A 283 4.83 -4.69 25.16
CA PRO A 283 4.08 -5.40 24.15
C PRO A 283 4.75 -5.27 22.78
N ARG A 284 4.79 -6.37 22.07
CA ARG A 284 5.22 -6.45 20.65
C ARG A 284 4.01 -6.52 19.75
N VAL A 285 4.14 -6.05 18.53
CA VAL A 285 3.14 -6.27 17.49
C VAL A 285 3.51 -7.51 16.69
N PRO A 286 2.66 -8.54 16.63
CA PRO A 286 2.91 -9.68 15.76
C PRO A 286 2.75 -9.28 14.30
N MET A 287 3.65 -9.76 13.45
CA MET A 287 3.55 -9.64 11.99
C MET A 287 3.40 -11.03 11.40
N PHE A 288 2.49 -11.16 10.46
CA PHE A 288 2.28 -12.40 9.74
C PHE A 288 2.50 -12.18 8.24
N THR A 289 3.40 -12.98 7.68
CA THR A 289 3.64 -13.05 6.24
C THR A 289 2.72 -14.11 5.68
N TYR A 290 1.67 -13.71 4.98
CA TYR A 290 0.74 -14.59 4.30
C TYR A 290 1.37 -15.06 2.98
N TYR A 291 1.87 -16.29 2.96
CA TYR A 291 2.63 -16.89 1.86
C TYR A 291 1.99 -18.22 1.45
N VAL A 292 0.80 -18.12 0.85
CA VAL A 292 -0.08 -19.28 0.62
C VAL A 292 -0.23 -19.61 -0.86
N MET A 293 -0.03 -18.65 -1.77
CA MET A 293 -0.21 -18.89 -3.20
C MET A 293 0.76 -19.95 -3.74
N LYS A 294 2.01 -19.96 -3.27
CA LYS A 294 2.98 -21.00 -3.63
C LYS A 294 2.47 -22.41 -3.30
N SER A 295 1.87 -22.61 -2.14
CA SER A 295 1.30 -23.91 -1.77
C SER A 295 0.02 -24.23 -2.55
N ALA A 296 -0.77 -23.21 -2.90
CA ALA A 296 -1.91 -23.34 -3.81
C ALA A 296 -1.49 -23.84 -5.20
N ALA A 297 -0.29 -23.45 -5.61
CA ALA A 297 0.34 -23.84 -6.88
C ALA A 297 1.16 -25.14 -6.78
N GLY A 298 0.93 -25.97 -5.76
CA GLY A 298 1.65 -27.23 -5.58
C GLY A 298 3.13 -27.06 -5.19
N TYR A 299 3.42 -25.99 -4.41
CA TYR A 299 4.76 -25.59 -3.98
C TYR A 299 5.70 -25.18 -5.13
N GLN A 300 5.12 -24.74 -6.24
CA GLN A 300 5.86 -24.17 -7.38
C GLN A 300 5.63 -22.67 -7.44
N GLU A 301 6.69 -21.93 -7.70
CA GLU A 301 6.65 -20.47 -7.86
C GLU A 301 6.46 -20.04 -9.33
N GLY A 302 6.21 -18.75 -9.54
CA GLY A 302 6.15 -18.13 -10.85
C GLY A 302 4.93 -18.55 -11.67
N GLU A 303 5.14 -19.22 -12.79
CA GLU A 303 4.06 -19.59 -13.72
C GLU A 303 2.97 -20.45 -13.08
N ALA A 304 3.31 -21.30 -12.13
CA ALA A 304 2.35 -22.12 -11.42
C ALA A 304 1.44 -21.29 -10.51
N GLU A 305 1.99 -20.26 -9.86
CA GLU A 305 1.19 -19.32 -9.04
C GLU A 305 0.26 -18.48 -9.90
N LEU A 306 0.73 -18.02 -11.08
CA LEU A 306 -0.11 -17.31 -12.04
C LEU A 306 -1.25 -18.19 -12.56
N ALA A 307 -1.00 -19.47 -12.81
CA ALA A 307 -2.04 -20.44 -13.17
C ALA A 307 -3.04 -20.66 -12.02
N ALA A 308 -2.56 -20.79 -10.78
CA ALA A 308 -3.39 -20.93 -9.58
C ALA A 308 -4.30 -19.72 -9.35
N MET A 309 -3.81 -18.49 -9.55
CA MET A 309 -4.64 -17.27 -9.50
C MET A 309 -5.75 -17.27 -10.56
N ASN A 310 -5.49 -17.85 -11.73
CA ASN A 310 -6.45 -17.90 -12.84
C ASN A 310 -7.35 -19.14 -12.80
N ASP A 311 -7.22 -20.00 -11.81
CA ASP A 311 -8.14 -21.10 -11.52
C ASP A 311 -9.14 -20.69 -10.43
N ALA A 312 -10.43 -20.60 -10.79
CA ALA A 312 -11.46 -20.09 -9.89
C ALA A 312 -11.66 -20.95 -8.63
N ALA A 313 -11.45 -22.26 -8.72
CA ALA A 313 -11.61 -23.16 -7.57
C ALA A 313 -10.45 -23.01 -6.58
N THR A 314 -9.23 -22.93 -7.07
CA THR A 314 -8.03 -22.68 -6.26
C THR A 314 -8.07 -21.30 -5.62
N LEU A 315 -8.39 -20.26 -6.39
CA LEU A 315 -8.47 -18.89 -5.88
C LEU A 315 -9.63 -18.73 -4.88
N LYS A 316 -10.73 -19.46 -5.04
CA LYS A 316 -11.81 -19.49 -4.03
C LYS A 316 -11.32 -20.02 -2.69
N ARG A 317 -10.57 -21.13 -2.67
CA ARG A 317 -9.98 -21.67 -1.43
C ARG A 317 -9.03 -20.67 -0.79
N TYR A 318 -8.15 -20.08 -1.60
CA TYR A 318 -7.19 -19.06 -1.17
C TYR A 318 -7.88 -17.85 -0.52
N LEU A 319 -8.90 -17.27 -1.15
CA LEU A 319 -9.65 -16.14 -0.60
C LEU A 319 -10.53 -16.52 0.58
N THR A 320 -10.98 -17.78 0.68
CA THR A 320 -11.69 -18.31 1.86
C THR A 320 -10.73 -18.42 3.05
N ASP A 321 -9.52 -18.90 2.84
CA ASP A 321 -8.46 -18.95 3.85
C ASP A 321 -8.07 -17.54 4.32
N TRP A 322 -7.88 -16.60 3.39
CA TRP A 322 -7.62 -15.20 3.72
C TRP A 322 -8.72 -14.59 4.59
N ARG A 323 -10.00 -14.82 4.25
CA ARG A 323 -11.14 -14.38 5.07
C ARG A 323 -11.11 -15.00 6.46
N PHE A 324 -10.82 -16.29 6.56
CA PHE A 324 -10.71 -16.99 7.84
C PHE A 324 -9.60 -16.40 8.73
N LEU A 325 -8.43 -16.12 8.17
CA LEU A 325 -7.35 -15.44 8.86
C LEU A 325 -7.81 -14.08 9.39
N LEU A 326 -8.40 -13.25 8.54
CA LEU A 326 -8.85 -11.91 8.91
C LEU A 326 -9.93 -11.91 9.99
N GLN A 327 -10.90 -12.83 9.89
CA GLN A 327 -11.94 -13.01 10.91
C GLN A 327 -11.36 -13.50 12.24
N THR A 328 -10.33 -14.35 12.19
CA THR A 328 -9.62 -14.83 13.39
C THR A 328 -8.88 -13.70 14.09
N ILE A 329 -8.23 -12.82 13.33
CA ILE A 329 -7.58 -11.61 13.84
C ILE A 329 -8.60 -10.63 14.40
N GLY A 330 -9.69 -10.38 13.68
CA GLY A 330 -10.77 -9.50 14.11
C GLY A 330 -10.27 -8.10 14.45
N LYS A 331 -10.37 -7.69 15.72
CA LYS A 331 -9.96 -6.36 16.18
C LYS A 331 -8.53 -6.31 16.78
N GLU A 332 -7.79 -7.40 16.72
CA GLU A 332 -6.42 -7.42 17.23
C GLU A 332 -5.51 -6.57 16.33
N ARG A 333 -4.49 -6.00 16.96
CA ARG A 333 -3.50 -5.18 16.28
C ARG A 333 -2.35 -6.04 15.78
N VAL A 334 -2.27 -6.22 14.49
CA VAL A 334 -1.27 -7.04 13.81
C VAL A 334 -0.75 -6.36 12.54
N ILE A 335 0.37 -6.80 12.02
CA ILE A 335 0.90 -6.43 10.72
C ILE A 335 0.68 -7.63 9.78
N LEU A 336 0.11 -7.39 8.60
CA LEU A 336 -0.13 -8.41 7.57
C LEU A 336 0.63 -8.05 6.29
N GLN A 337 1.60 -8.87 5.95
CA GLN A 337 2.26 -8.83 4.65
C GLN A 337 1.61 -9.84 3.72
N ILE A 338 1.23 -9.40 2.51
CA ILE A 338 0.57 -10.25 1.51
C ILE A 338 1.58 -10.67 0.46
N GLU A 339 1.83 -11.96 0.35
CA GLU A 339 2.55 -12.65 -0.72
C GLU A 339 3.89 -11.99 -1.12
N PRO A 340 5.00 -12.40 -0.53
CA PRO A 340 6.28 -11.74 -0.75
C PRO A 340 6.78 -11.83 -2.20
N ASP A 341 6.61 -12.96 -2.90
CA ASP A 341 7.22 -13.18 -4.22
C ASP A 341 6.24 -13.06 -5.39
N LEU A 342 4.96 -13.37 -5.13
CA LEU A 342 3.90 -13.42 -6.16
C LEU A 342 3.86 -12.17 -7.03
N TRP A 343 3.90 -10.99 -6.43
CA TRP A 343 3.78 -9.72 -7.17
C TRP A 343 4.97 -9.45 -8.09
N GLY A 344 6.15 -9.97 -7.73
CA GLY A 344 7.34 -9.95 -8.57
C GLY A 344 7.16 -10.85 -9.80
N PHE A 345 6.61 -12.05 -9.65
CA PHE A 345 6.30 -12.95 -10.76
C PHE A 345 5.20 -12.39 -11.67
N VAL A 346 4.14 -11.82 -11.09
CA VAL A 346 3.09 -11.11 -11.86
C VAL A 346 3.71 -10.01 -12.70
N ARG A 347 4.61 -9.18 -12.13
CA ARG A 347 5.31 -8.11 -12.85
C ARG A 347 6.26 -8.66 -13.92
N GLY A 348 6.89 -9.79 -13.67
CA GLY A 348 7.72 -10.50 -14.65
C GLY A 348 6.93 -10.95 -15.87
N ARG A 349 5.66 -11.36 -15.67
CA ARG A 349 4.74 -11.73 -16.75
C ARG A 349 4.26 -10.51 -17.54
N ASN A 350 3.85 -9.46 -16.87
CA ASN A 350 3.42 -8.21 -17.49
C ASN A 350 3.61 -7.04 -16.51
N LYS A 351 4.16 -5.94 -17.01
CA LYS A 351 4.35 -4.70 -16.25
C LYS A 351 3.04 -3.98 -15.92
N ASP A 352 1.93 -4.39 -16.53
CA ASP A 352 0.58 -3.95 -16.20
C ASP A 352 -0.16 -5.10 -15.47
N PRO A 353 -0.42 -5.00 -14.14
CA PRO A 353 -1.11 -6.04 -13.39
C PRO A 353 -2.59 -6.20 -13.78
N HIS A 354 -3.18 -5.24 -14.49
CA HIS A 354 -4.52 -5.35 -15.05
C HIS A 354 -4.56 -6.36 -16.21
N ALA A 355 -3.44 -6.55 -16.90
CA ALA A 355 -3.32 -7.48 -18.03
C ALA A 355 -2.97 -8.93 -17.61
N VAL A 356 -2.74 -9.18 -16.32
CA VAL A 356 -2.48 -10.54 -15.80
C VAL A 356 -3.77 -11.11 -15.22
N ALA A 357 -4.29 -12.17 -15.83
CA ALA A 357 -5.58 -12.74 -15.47
C ALA A 357 -5.57 -13.40 -14.08
N ALA A 358 -6.64 -13.17 -13.31
CA ALA A 358 -6.98 -13.86 -12.08
C ALA A 358 -8.51 -13.94 -11.94
N GLN A 359 -9.08 -15.04 -11.44
CA GLN A 359 -10.52 -15.27 -11.38
C GLN A 359 -11.19 -14.66 -10.14
N VAL A 360 -10.93 -13.38 -9.85
CA VAL A 360 -11.20 -12.72 -8.56
C VAL A 360 -12.69 -12.67 -8.22
N ALA A 361 -13.50 -12.06 -9.08
CA ALA A 361 -14.94 -11.93 -8.86
C ALA A 361 -15.66 -13.29 -8.89
N ALA A 362 -15.20 -14.21 -9.76
CA ALA A 362 -15.76 -15.55 -9.83
C ALA A 362 -15.43 -16.40 -8.60
N ALA A 363 -14.20 -16.26 -8.07
CA ALA A 363 -13.74 -16.98 -6.88
C ALA A 363 -14.42 -16.48 -5.59
N ASN A 364 -14.65 -15.19 -5.47
CA ASN A 364 -15.24 -14.57 -4.28
C ASN A 364 -16.28 -13.50 -4.64
N PRO A 365 -17.49 -13.90 -5.07
CA PRO A 365 -18.56 -12.97 -5.40
C PRO A 365 -19.13 -12.22 -4.19
N THR A 366 -18.76 -12.60 -2.97
CA THR A 366 -19.21 -11.92 -1.74
C THR A 366 -18.40 -10.65 -1.46
N ASP A 367 -17.05 -10.75 -1.48
CA ASP A 367 -16.19 -9.63 -1.09
C ASP A 367 -15.57 -8.92 -2.30
N CYS A 368 -15.40 -9.65 -3.42
CA CYS A 368 -14.65 -9.19 -4.58
C CYS A 368 -15.52 -8.98 -5.83
N ALA A 369 -16.85 -8.97 -5.71
CA ALA A 369 -17.78 -8.88 -6.85
C ALA A 369 -17.52 -7.67 -7.77
N GLN A 370 -17.01 -6.58 -7.20
CA GLN A 370 -16.74 -5.33 -7.92
C GLN A 370 -15.29 -5.23 -8.42
N GLN A 371 -14.47 -6.26 -8.18
CA GLN A 371 -13.09 -6.27 -8.61
C GLN A 371 -12.97 -6.89 -10.01
N GLU A 372 -12.04 -6.38 -10.78
CA GLU A 372 -11.68 -6.96 -12.07
C GLU A 372 -11.04 -8.34 -11.92
N ASN A 373 -11.21 -9.20 -12.92
CA ASN A 373 -10.58 -10.53 -12.97
C ASN A 373 -9.12 -10.43 -13.41
N SER A 374 -8.29 -9.77 -12.59
CA SER A 374 -6.87 -9.53 -12.83
C SER A 374 -6.06 -9.59 -11.53
N ALA A 375 -4.73 -9.63 -11.64
CA ALA A 375 -3.84 -9.52 -10.49
C ALA A 375 -4.05 -8.20 -9.73
N ALA A 376 -4.35 -7.11 -10.43
CA ALA A 376 -4.71 -5.83 -9.81
C ALA A 376 -5.99 -5.95 -8.98
N GLY A 377 -7.00 -6.64 -9.50
CA GLY A 377 -8.23 -6.91 -8.77
C GLY A 377 -7.99 -7.79 -7.54
N LEU A 378 -7.09 -8.78 -7.62
CA LEU A 378 -6.74 -9.63 -6.48
C LEU A 378 -6.10 -8.82 -5.34
N GLY A 379 -5.07 -8.03 -5.63
CA GLY A 379 -4.41 -7.20 -4.61
C GLY A 379 -5.38 -6.23 -3.93
N ARG A 380 -6.22 -5.55 -4.72
CA ARG A 380 -7.25 -4.65 -4.20
C ARG A 380 -8.30 -5.36 -3.35
N CYS A 381 -8.76 -6.54 -3.79
CA CYS A 381 -9.72 -7.31 -3.02
C CYS A 381 -9.15 -7.75 -1.67
N MET A 382 -7.94 -8.29 -1.63
CA MET A 382 -7.31 -8.74 -0.39
C MET A 382 -7.18 -7.60 0.63
N ILE A 383 -6.76 -6.41 0.19
CA ILE A 383 -6.68 -5.22 1.05
C ILE A 383 -8.08 -4.80 1.53
N ALA A 384 -9.09 -4.79 0.66
CA ALA A 384 -10.46 -4.43 1.02
C ALA A 384 -11.05 -5.40 2.05
N MET A 385 -10.81 -6.71 1.88
CA MET A 385 -11.21 -7.74 2.87
C MET A 385 -10.53 -7.50 4.23
N ALA A 386 -9.24 -7.12 4.25
CA ALA A 386 -8.54 -6.81 5.49
C ALA A 386 -9.20 -5.62 6.21
N ARG A 387 -9.56 -4.55 5.48
CA ARG A 387 -10.30 -3.41 6.07
C ARG A 387 -11.65 -3.80 6.66
N GLN A 388 -12.33 -4.74 6.02
CA GLN A 388 -13.66 -5.20 6.45
C GLN A 388 -13.60 -6.11 7.69
N TYR A 389 -12.71 -7.10 7.69
CA TYR A 389 -12.72 -8.17 8.69
C TYR A 389 -11.69 -8.00 9.81
N ALA A 390 -10.60 -7.27 9.54
CA ALA A 390 -9.53 -6.98 10.50
C ALA A 390 -9.18 -5.48 10.49
N PRO A 391 -10.11 -4.59 10.87
CA PRO A 391 -9.95 -3.13 10.69
C PRO A 391 -8.79 -2.52 11.48
N ASN A 392 -8.28 -3.21 12.51
CA ASN A 392 -7.14 -2.79 13.30
C ASN A 392 -5.82 -3.43 12.84
N ALA A 393 -5.82 -4.20 11.76
CA ALA A 393 -4.59 -4.72 11.16
C ALA A 393 -3.99 -3.70 10.20
N ALA A 394 -2.65 -3.52 10.26
CA ALA A 394 -1.93 -2.90 9.17
C ALA A 394 -1.69 -3.93 8.07
N VAL A 395 -1.99 -3.59 6.83
CA VAL A 395 -1.86 -4.49 5.69
C VAL A 395 -1.01 -3.88 4.59
N GLY A 396 -0.10 -4.66 4.01
CA GLY A 396 0.76 -4.22 2.93
C GLY A 396 1.12 -5.32 1.95
N LEU A 397 1.46 -4.91 0.73
CA LEU A 397 1.97 -5.77 -0.33
C LEU A 397 3.50 -5.77 -0.31
N HIS A 398 4.11 -6.80 -0.88
CA HIS A 398 5.55 -6.87 -1.04
C HIS A 398 5.99 -6.34 -2.42
N ALA A 399 6.97 -5.43 -2.42
CA ALA A 399 7.62 -4.93 -3.62
C ALA A 399 9.01 -5.55 -3.72
N SER A 400 9.17 -6.56 -4.59
CA SER A 400 10.45 -7.22 -4.80
C SER A 400 11.52 -6.24 -5.32
N SER A 401 12.68 -6.24 -4.68
CA SER A 401 13.80 -5.35 -4.97
C SER A 401 14.83 -5.95 -5.92
N TRP A 402 14.46 -6.95 -6.70
CA TRP A 402 15.39 -7.79 -7.49
C TRP A 402 16.35 -7.01 -8.40
N ASN A 403 16.00 -5.78 -8.79
CA ASN A 403 16.84 -4.89 -9.59
C ASN A 403 16.94 -3.49 -8.98
N HIS A 404 17.11 -3.39 -7.67
CA HIS A 404 17.14 -2.10 -6.94
C HIS A 404 18.26 -1.14 -7.36
N THR A 405 19.29 -1.62 -8.07
CA THR A 405 20.38 -0.79 -8.58
C THR A 405 20.02 -0.01 -9.84
N GLU A 406 18.92 -0.33 -10.51
CA GLU A 406 18.49 0.37 -11.72
C GLU A 406 17.72 1.65 -11.37
N SER A 407 18.23 2.81 -11.82
CA SER A 407 17.75 4.14 -11.40
C SER A 407 16.27 4.44 -11.72
N GLY A 408 15.67 3.83 -12.74
CA GLY A 408 14.26 4.01 -13.11
C GLY A 408 13.30 3.02 -12.45
N ASN A 409 13.82 1.98 -11.83
CA ASN A 409 13.06 0.82 -11.39
C ASN A 409 12.11 1.14 -10.22
N ALA A 410 12.53 1.94 -9.24
CA ALA A 410 11.71 2.27 -8.06
C ALA A 410 10.42 3.02 -8.42
N GLU A 411 10.46 3.92 -9.39
CA GLU A 411 9.27 4.64 -9.85
C GLU A 411 8.32 3.71 -10.62
N GLU A 412 8.84 2.87 -11.47
CA GLU A 412 8.06 1.88 -12.22
C GLU A 412 7.42 0.86 -11.28
N ILE A 413 8.19 0.32 -10.32
CA ILE A 413 7.68 -0.61 -9.30
C ILE A 413 6.64 0.08 -8.42
N GLY A 414 6.87 1.33 -8.00
CA GLY A 414 5.90 2.08 -7.20
C GLY A 414 4.56 2.28 -7.91
N LYS A 415 4.57 2.65 -9.19
CA LYS A 415 3.37 2.75 -10.02
C LYS A 415 2.65 1.40 -10.17
N TYR A 416 3.42 0.34 -10.36
CA TYR A 416 2.91 -1.02 -10.41
C TYR A 416 2.25 -1.44 -9.08
N MET A 417 2.88 -1.14 -7.94
CA MET A 417 2.31 -1.40 -6.62
C MET A 417 1.02 -0.62 -6.38
N LEU A 418 0.94 0.63 -6.86
CA LEU A 418 -0.31 1.42 -6.81
C LEU A 418 -1.42 0.78 -7.65
N ALA A 419 -1.10 0.23 -8.82
CA ALA A 419 -2.06 -0.49 -9.65
C ALA A 419 -2.60 -1.76 -8.95
N LEU A 420 -1.75 -2.46 -8.19
CA LEU A 420 -2.15 -3.59 -7.31
C LEU A 420 -3.00 -3.16 -6.10
N GLY A 421 -3.09 -1.87 -5.79
CA GLY A 421 -3.86 -1.35 -4.66
C GLY A 421 -3.04 -0.98 -3.43
N ALA A 422 -1.70 -0.97 -3.48
CA ALA A 422 -0.83 -0.65 -2.34
C ALA A 422 -1.14 0.71 -1.70
N GLY A 423 -1.66 1.69 -2.46
CA GLY A 423 -2.10 2.98 -1.95
C GLY A 423 -3.21 2.89 -0.90
N SER A 424 -4.03 1.84 -0.92
CA SER A 424 -5.08 1.54 0.08
C SER A 424 -4.56 0.70 1.26
N GLY A 425 -3.32 0.19 1.16
CA GLY A 425 -2.60 -0.44 2.26
C GLY A 425 -1.99 0.58 3.23
N ASP A 426 -1.23 0.10 4.21
CA ASP A 426 -0.58 0.92 5.24
C ASP A 426 0.93 1.07 5.00
N PHE A 427 1.54 0.12 4.33
CA PHE A 427 2.98 0.05 4.06
C PHE A 427 3.24 -0.79 2.80
N VAL A 428 4.49 -0.83 2.40
CA VAL A 428 5.02 -1.77 1.41
C VAL A 428 6.23 -2.47 2.02
N THR A 429 6.33 -3.79 1.92
CA THR A 429 7.55 -4.50 2.34
C THR A 429 8.53 -4.61 1.19
N THR A 430 9.81 -4.61 1.52
CA THR A 430 10.93 -4.85 0.60
C THR A 430 11.93 -5.79 1.25
N ASP A 431 12.69 -6.52 0.45
CA ASP A 431 13.76 -7.40 0.93
C ASP A 431 15.11 -6.97 0.33
N PRO A 432 16.19 -6.90 1.11
CA PRO A 432 17.51 -6.56 0.58
C PRO A 432 18.23 -7.77 -0.04
N ALA A 433 17.89 -8.96 0.40
CA ALA A 433 18.36 -10.25 -0.10
C ALA A 433 17.60 -11.38 0.61
N ASP A 434 17.46 -12.51 -0.05
CA ASP A 434 16.82 -13.71 0.49
C ASP A 434 17.79 -14.64 1.25
N ARG A 435 19.10 -14.39 1.15
CA ARG A 435 20.18 -15.20 1.77
C ARG A 435 21.32 -14.32 2.27
N ASP A 436 22.07 -14.87 3.25
CA ASP A 436 23.32 -14.25 3.71
C ASP A 436 24.37 -14.18 2.59
N ALA A 437 25.18 -13.11 2.60
CA ALA A 437 26.19 -12.88 1.58
C ALA A 437 27.25 -13.99 1.52
N GLY A 438 27.65 -14.53 2.67
CA GLY A 438 28.58 -15.66 2.76
C GLY A 438 28.06 -16.91 2.10
N TRP A 439 26.74 -17.19 2.19
CA TRP A 439 26.11 -18.30 1.50
C TRP A 439 26.17 -18.12 -0.03
N TYR A 440 25.85 -16.94 -0.54
CA TYR A 440 26.00 -16.63 -1.97
C TYR A 440 27.43 -16.78 -2.45
N LYS A 441 28.39 -16.34 -1.65
CA LYS A 441 29.81 -16.47 -1.97
C LYS A 441 30.26 -17.92 -2.02
N ALA A 442 29.84 -18.73 -1.04
CA ALA A 442 30.18 -20.15 -0.96
C ALA A 442 29.50 -20.99 -2.05
N THR A 443 28.21 -20.72 -2.35
CA THR A 443 27.39 -21.53 -3.24
C THR A 443 27.58 -21.17 -4.71
N TYR A 444 27.65 -19.86 -5.02
CA TYR A 444 27.63 -19.37 -6.40
C TYR A 444 28.86 -18.52 -6.76
N ASN A 445 29.81 -18.36 -5.85
CA ASN A 445 30.94 -17.41 -5.97
C ASN A 445 30.47 -15.97 -6.28
N LYS A 446 29.26 -15.61 -5.81
CA LYS A 446 28.66 -14.28 -6.01
C LYS A 446 28.87 -13.46 -4.74
N ASP A 447 29.50 -12.29 -4.89
CA ASP A 447 29.68 -11.33 -3.81
C ASP A 447 28.44 -10.45 -3.69
N THR A 448 27.73 -10.53 -2.56
CA THR A 448 26.52 -9.76 -2.24
C THR A 448 26.66 -9.02 -0.91
N PHE A 449 27.87 -8.92 -0.39
CA PHE A 449 28.16 -8.01 0.72
C PHE A 449 27.85 -6.57 0.32
N TRP A 450 27.29 -5.81 1.22
CA TRP A 450 27.09 -4.40 0.95
C TRP A 450 28.42 -3.64 0.95
N THR A 451 28.51 -2.70 0.03
CA THR A 451 29.47 -1.59 0.01
C THR A 451 28.73 -0.31 0.33
N ASP A 452 29.44 0.78 0.61
CA ASP A 452 28.82 2.10 0.80
C ASP A 452 27.94 2.50 -0.40
N GLN A 453 28.38 2.16 -1.61
CA GLN A 453 27.65 2.44 -2.84
C GLN A 453 26.35 1.62 -2.93
N SER A 454 26.41 0.31 -2.72
CA SER A 454 25.22 -0.55 -2.81
C SER A 454 24.22 -0.26 -1.70
N PHE A 455 24.68 0.04 -0.50
CA PHE A 455 23.84 0.48 0.61
C PHE A 455 23.12 1.80 0.29
N ALA A 456 23.86 2.81 -0.17
CA ALA A 456 23.27 4.09 -0.58
C ALA A 456 22.28 3.93 -1.74
N ALA A 457 22.57 3.06 -2.70
CA ALA A 457 21.68 2.76 -3.82
C ALA A 457 20.36 2.11 -3.35
N TYR A 458 20.44 1.16 -2.41
CA TYR A 458 19.25 0.54 -1.83
C TYR A 458 18.39 1.54 -1.07
N LEU A 459 19.00 2.41 -0.26
CA LEU A 459 18.26 3.45 0.46
C LEU A 459 17.59 4.46 -0.49
N ALA A 460 18.29 4.88 -1.55
CA ALA A 460 17.73 5.78 -2.56
C ALA A 460 16.54 5.12 -3.30
N TRP A 461 16.66 3.83 -3.64
CA TRP A 461 15.60 3.05 -4.24
C TRP A 461 14.38 2.93 -3.31
N SER A 462 14.58 2.56 -2.04
CA SER A 462 13.51 2.45 -1.04
C SER A 462 12.80 3.78 -0.83
N LYS A 463 13.55 4.88 -0.71
CA LYS A 463 13.00 6.23 -0.59
C LYS A 463 12.10 6.59 -1.77
N LYS A 464 12.61 6.37 -2.99
CA LYS A 464 11.83 6.66 -4.21
C LYS A 464 10.56 5.81 -4.30
N LEU A 465 10.64 4.53 -3.92
CA LEU A 465 9.48 3.64 -3.86
C LEU A 465 8.44 4.16 -2.87
N ALA A 466 8.86 4.51 -1.65
CA ALA A 466 7.99 5.06 -0.61
C ALA A 466 7.31 6.37 -1.06
N GLU A 467 8.07 7.26 -1.70
CA GLU A 467 7.55 8.52 -2.26
C GLU A 467 6.49 8.30 -3.34
N VAL A 468 6.71 7.34 -4.25
CA VAL A 468 5.75 7.02 -5.34
C VAL A 468 4.49 6.39 -4.80
N VAL A 469 4.61 5.43 -3.88
CA VAL A 469 3.46 4.73 -3.29
C VAL A 469 2.73 5.60 -2.26
N GLY A 470 3.42 6.60 -1.68
CA GLY A 470 2.91 7.42 -0.58
C GLY A 470 2.78 6.65 0.74
N LYS A 471 3.62 5.63 0.95
CA LYS A 471 3.63 4.76 2.13
C LYS A 471 5.04 4.49 2.58
N SER A 472 5.22 4.27 3.89
CA SER A 472 6.50 3.77 4.42
C SER A 472 6.83 2.41 3.82
N THR A 473 8.12 2.14 3.70
CA THR A 473 8.61 0.78 3.46
C THR A 473 8.97 0.09 4.77
N LEU A 474 8.82 -1.23 4.80
CA LEU A 474 9.32 -2.09 5.86
C LEU A 474 10.36 -3.02 5.21
N MET A 475 11.60 -2.95 5.66
CA MET A 475 12.64 -3.86 5.21
C MET A 475 12.44 -5.19 5.93
N TRP A 476 12.11 -6.22 5.19
CA TRP A 476 11.75 -7.53 5.70
C TRP A 476 12.77 -8.59 5.26
N GLN A 477 12.86 -9.68 6.00
CA GLN A 477 13.76 -10.80 5.72
C GLN A 477 15.23 -10.37 5.58
N VAL A 478 15.65 -9.42 6.42
CA VAL A 478 17.03 -8.93 6.39
C VAL A 478 17.98 -10.03 6.86
N PRO A 479 18.99 -10.43 6.06
CA PRO A 479 19.96 -11.43 6.45
C PRO A 479 20.69 -11.09 7.76
N LEU A 480 20.93 -12.09 8.59
CA LEU A 480 21.43 -11.97 9.97
C LEU A 480 22.90 -12.31 10.17
N GLY A 481 23.56 -12.78 9.14
CA GLY A 481 24.98 -13.08 9.20
C GLY A 481 25.80 -11.87 9.69
N ASN A 482 27.00 -12.14 10.15
CA ASN A 482 27.93 -11.10 10.55
C ASN A 482 29.37 -11.51 10.25
N SER A 483 30.32 -10.58 10.36
CA SER A 483 31.72 -10.78 9.99
C SER A 483 32.48 -11.82 10.84
N GLN A 484 31.91 -12.26 11.98
CA GLN A 484 32.53 -13.24 12.88
C GLN A 484 32.08 -14.68 12.58
N GLN A 485 31.11 -14.86 11.69
CA GLN A 485 30.61 -16.17 11.29
C GLN A 485 31.66 -16.89 10.41
N ASN A 486 31.60 -18.23 10.40
CA ASN A 486 32.60 -19.08 9.76
C ASN A 486 32.17 -19.65 8.39
N ASN A 487 31.06 -19.19 7.85
CA ASN A 487 30.47 -19.64 6.58
C ASN A 487 30.12 -21.14 6.57
N THR A 488 29.60 -21.65 7.66
CA THR A 488 28.98 -22.96 7.74
C THR A 488 27.46 -22.82 7.84
N THR A 489 26.74 -23.93 7.67
CA THR A 489 25.28 -23.97 7.82
C THR A 489 24.81 -23.26 9.08
N ASN A 490 23.87 -22.34 8.93
CA ASN A 490 23.32 -21.47 9.97
C ASN A 490 24.31 -20.44 10.58
N HIS A 491 25.52 -20.35 10.04
CA HIS A 491 26.57 -19.45 10.53
C HIS A 491 27.29 -18.75 9.36
N TRP A 492 26.53 -17.99 8.57
CA TRP A 492 27.03 -17.32 7.39
C TRP A 492 27.50 -15.91 7.67
N GLN A 493 28.54 -15.46 6.98
CA GLN A 493 28.98 -14.08 7.04
C GLN A 493 28.01 -13.16 6.28
N ASP A 494 27.74 -12.00 6.85
CA ASP A 494 27.03 -10.88 6.20
C ASP A 494 27.45 -9.57 6.87
N ASN A 495 27.15 -8.45 6.26
CA ASN A 495 27.42 -7.13 6.82
C ASN A 495 26.20 -6.19 6.86
N LYS A 496 25.03 -6.68 6.44
CA LYS A 496 23.82 -5.85 6.35
C LYS A 496 23.35 -5.33 7.71
N VAL A 497 23.37 -6.18 8.73
CA VAL A 497 23.04 -5.78 10.12
C VAL A 497 23.91 -4.62 10.59
N ASP A 498 25.24 -4.72 10.36
CA ASP A 498 26.18 -3.68 10.76
C ASP A 498 25.96 -2.37 9.99
N TYR A 499 25.75 -2.44 8.65
CA TYR A 499 25.42 -1.26 7.86
C TYR A 499 24.16 -0.56 8.37
N LEU A 500 23.10 -1.31 8.65
CA LEU A 500 21.83 -0.76 9.09
C LEU A 500 21.95 -0.09 10.46
N PHE A 501 22.45 -0.80 11.48
CA PHE A 501 22.55 -0.23 12.83
C PHE A 501 23.55 0.90 12.97
N ASN A 502 24.57 0.96 12.12
CA ASN A 502 25.51 2.08 12.09
C ASN A 502 24.98 3.33 11.33
N ASN A 503 23.84 3.20 10.62
CA ASN A 503 23.30 4.26 9.75
C ASN A 503 21.78 4.43 9.89
N LEU A 504 21.22 4.21 11.09
CA LEU A 504 19.76 4.23 11.30
C LEU A 504 19.10 5.56 10.91
N ASP A 505 19.80 6.69 11.05
CA ASP A 505 19.30 7.98 10.57
C ASP A 505 19.08 7.99 9.05
N LYS A 506 20.04 7.45 8.28
CA LYS A 506 19.91 7.32 6.82
C LYS A 506 18.81 6.36 6.43
N VAL A 507 18.60 5.30 7.23
CA VAL A 507 17.50 4.35 7.04
C VAL A 507 16.15 5.04 7.23
N ALA A 508 16.00 5.83 8.30
CA ALA A 508 14.80 6.62 8.53
C ALA A 508 14.57 7.68 7.43
N ASP A 509 15.63 8.37 6.98
CA ASP A 509 15.59 9.33 5.85
C ASP A 509 15.16 8.69 4.52
N ALA A 510 15.31 7.38 4.40
CA ALA A 510 14.84 6.59 3.26
C ALA A 510 13.37 6.14 3.39
N HIS A 511 12.62 6.69 4.35
CA HIS A 511 11.22 6.33 4.65
C HIS A 511 11.02 4.85 4.99
N ILE A 512 12.04 4.21 5.54
CA ILE A 512 11.96 2.86 6.09
C ILE A 512 11.48 2.98 7.54
N ALA A 513 10.32 2.41 7.85
CA ALA A 513 9.71 2.50 9.17
C ALA A 513 10.02 1.29 10.07
N GLY A 514 10.55 0.21 9.51
CA GLY A 514 10.91 -0.98 10.27
C GLY A 514 11.97 -1.83 9.59
N LEU A 515 12.81 -2.46 10.41
CA LEU A 515 13.82 -3.43 10.03
C LEU A 515 13.45 -4.77 10.66
N PHE A 516 13.12 -5.76 9.83
CA PHE A 516 12.69 -7.07 10.28
C PHE A 516 13.66 -8.14 9.78
N PHE A 517 14.37 -8.73 10.73
CA PHE A 517 15.49 -9.64 10.50
C PHE A 517 15.02 -11.08 10.53
N GLY A 518 15.58 -11.93 9.69
CA GLY A 518 15.26 -13.35 9.70
C GLY A 518 15.81 -14.09 8.52
N ALA A 519 15.81 -15.44 8.66
CA ALA A 519 16.20 -16.32 7.59
C ALA A 519 15.10 -16.40 6.53
N GLY A 520 15.48 -16.25 5.27
CA GLY A 520 14.58 -16.52 4.15
C GLY A 520 14.34 -18.01 3.94
N ASP A 521 15.32 -18.83 4.31
CA ASP A 521 15.26 -20.28 4.18
C ASP A 521 16.26 -20.94 5.14
N THR A 522 16.09 -22.21 5.43
CA THR A 522 17.14 -23.03 6.01
C THR A 522 18.18 -23.33 4.91
N PRO A 523 19.46 -23.18 5.14
CA PRO A 523 20.20 -23.10 6.40
C PRO A 523 20.82 -21.71 6.66
N GLN A 524 20.02 -20.66 6.65
CA GLN A 524 20.49 -19.28 6.87
C GLN A 524 20.78 -19.00 8.35
N THR A 525 21.53 -17.93 8.61
CA THR A 525 21.76 -17.44 9.97
C THR A 525 20.45 -16.90 10.56
N SER A 526 20.15 -17.26 11.80
CA SER A 526 18.97 -16.82 12.55
C SER A 526 19.37 -16.05 13.83
N PRO A 527 18.44 -15.39 14.53
CA PRO A 527 18.74 -14.75 15.81
C PRO A 527 19.34 -15.70 16.85
N GLU A 528 19.04 -16.99 16.74
CA GLU A 528 19.56 -18.05 17.63
C GLU A 528 21.00 -18.47 17.27
N THR A 529 21.46 -18.18 16.06
CA THR A 529 22.75 -18.66 15.53
C THR A 529 23.72 -17.55 15.14
N ASP A 530 23.31 -16.27 15.22
CA ASP A 530 24.13 -15.09 14.89
C ASP A 530 25.18 -14.72 15.97
N GLY A 531 25.27 -15.50 17.04
CA GLY A 531 26.15 -15.21 18.18
C GLY A 531 25.64 -14.11 19.10
N GLY A 532 24.34 -13.79 19.08
CA GLY A 532 23.70 -12.77 19.91
C GLY A 532 23.93 -11.34 19.43
N ARG A 533 24.38 -11.16 18.20
CA ARG A 533 24.74 -9.84 17.66
C ARG A 533 23.50 -8.96 17.46
N LEU A 534 22.43 -9.48 16.87
CA LEU A 534 21.16 -8.75 16.72
C LEU A 534 20.59 -8.34 18.08
N LEU A 535 20.64 -9.27 19.06
CA LEU A 535 20.18 -8.97 20.42
C LEU A 535 20.95 -7.79 21.02
N GLY A 536 22.28 -7.78 20.92
CA GLY A 536 23.13 -6.71 21.39
C GLY A 536 22.85 -5.36 20.69
N TRP A 537 22.68 -5.37 19.37
CA TRP A 537 22.30 -4.19 18.60
C TRP A 537 20.91 -3.65 19.00
N THR A 538 19.93 -4.52 19.17
CA THR A 538 18.56 -4.12 19.57
C THR A 538 18.53 -3.52 20.97
N GLN A 539 19.25 -4.10 21.92
CA GLN A 539 19.40 -3.55 23.28
C GLN A 539 20.10 -2.18 23.25
N GLY A 540 21.17 -2.04 22.45
CA GLY A 540 21.90 -0.78 22.29
C GLY A 540 21.04 0.31 21.65
N TYR A 541 20.21 -0.04 20.68
CA TYR A 541 19.25 0.85 20.01
C TYR A 541 18.19 1.36 21.00
N ASP A 542 17.58 0.47 21.76
CA ASP A 542 16.56 0.82 22.76
C ASP A 542 17.12 1.72 23.87
N LYS A 543 18.32 1.40 24.37
CA LYS A 543 19.01 2.19 25.39
C LYS A 543 19.29 3.63 24.94
N LYS A 544 19.50 3.86 23.63
CA LYS A 544 19.69 5.19 23.03
C LYS A 544 18.38 5.93 22.76
N GLY A 545 17.21 5.33 23.04
CA GLY A 545 15.88 5.91 22.78
C GLY A 545 15.36 5.74 21.36
N GLY A 546 16.12 5.05 20.50
CA GLY A 546 15.73 4.83 19.10
C GLY A 546 16.00 6.02 18.17
N VAL A 547 15.65 5.86 16.89
CA VAL A 547 15.72 6.89 15.83
C VAL A 547 14.31 7.20 15.37
N GLY A 548 13.96 8.49 15.33
CA GLY A 548 12.63 8.94 14.94
C GLY A 548 12.28 8.61 13.48
N LEU A 549 11.02 8.25 13.23
CA LEU A 549 10.48 8.08 11.87
C LEU A 549 10.47 9.42 11.13
N ARG A 550 10.71 9.39 9.81
CA ARG A 550 10.83 10.58 8.96
C ARG A 550 10.05 10.43 7.65
#